data_af7d38b4ff5dce6ebe4094150c1feaa1
#
_entry.id   af7d38b4ff5dce6ebe4094150c1feaa1
#
_cell.length_a   1.000
_cell.length_b   1.000
_cell.length_c   1.000
_cell.angle_alpha   90.00
_cell.angle_beta   90.00
_cell.angle_gamma   90.00
#
_symmetry.space_group_name_H-M   'P 1'
#
loop_
_entity.id
_entity.type
_entity.pdbx_description
1 polymer ?
#
loop_
_entity_poly.entity_id
_entity_poly.type
_entity_poly.pdbx_seq_one_letter_code
_entity_poly.pdbx_strand_id
1 'polypeptide(L)'
;MTDIAATLNHAGVPCWEYGLTAVDAYCGHVMKSPIGFYLVEGSIVDLARNFENLEYPSLPYADASLGTEAGDLEARFLCVENLSERSLGSLALTDFRRNPLDGRFHDPRDLYPLLKDRIFDPGSEGGENALFETALYLSRLQSAPAMSIKVPPPPTSAAPLWQKDLLSLILQGERSAAAFDFLKDSGFIKKYWTDLDALLLVDHAKDCHPEGGGWSHTMEALGYRKSRDLTVSLAILLHDIGKPHSASSEGRRFDRHAEIGARLAARFLRSLGFSSRITDDVAFMIRWHMLPAALPRIPISRVSDVVLDSRFIDLLEVFRCDEFSTFKGPDVYYASCAAYKAFMRNNRNPYRDQEGRKKAEIYSRL
;
A
#
# COMPACT_ATOMS: atom_id res chain seq x y z
N MET A 1 -16.27 8.42 -13.99
CA MET A 1 -15.48 9.07 -12.91
C MET A 1 -15.90 10.52 -12.91
N THR A 2 -16.58 10.98 -11.86
CA THR A 2 -16.98 12.38 -11.72
C THR A 2 -15.69 13.19 -11.65
N ASP A 3 -15.48 14.11 -12.57
CA ASP A 3 -14.34 15.03 -12.50
C ASP A 3 -14.66 16.08 -11.43
N ILE A 4 -14.09 15.87 -10.24
CA ILE A 4 -14.28 16.71 -9.06
C ILE A 4 -14.00 18.17 -9.39
N ALA A 5 -12.88 18.42 -10.07
CA ALA A 5 -12.46 19.77 -10.41
C ALA A 5 -13.39 20.43 -11.42
N ALA A 6 -13.83 19.69 -12.45
CA ALA A 6 -14.79 20.20 -13.41
C ALA A 6 -16.14 20.50 -12.77
N THR A 7 -16.62 19.63 -11.87
CA THR A 7 -17.88 19.82 -11.15
C THR A 7 -17.86 21.09 -10.31
N LEU A 8 -16.82 21.30 -9.49
CA LEU A 8 -16.70 22.48 -8.64
C LEU A 8 -16.51 23.75 -9.47
N ASN A 9 -15.71 23.69 -10.53
CA ASN A 9 -15.48 24.84 -11.41
C ASN A 9 -16.77 25.28 -12.13
N HIS A 10 -17.60 24.35 -12.60
CA HIS A 10 -18.91 24.68 -13.16
C HIS A 10 -19.84 25.37 -12.16
N ALA A 11 -19.70 25.06 -10.89
CA ALA A 11 -20.42 25.70 -9.79
C ALA A 11 -19.80 27.05 -9.36
N GLY A 12 -18.70 27.48 -9.99
CA GLY A 12 -17.99 28.70 -9.62
C GLY A 12 -17.20 28.60 -8.30
N VAL A 13 -16.89 27.38 -7.86
CA VAL A 13 -16.13 27.09 -6.65
C VAL A 13 -14.69 26.75 -7.03
N PRO A 14 -13.68 27.60 -6.74
CA PRO A 14 -12.29 27.30 -7.05
C PRO A 14 -11.80 26.06 -6.30
N CYS A 15 -11.09 25.18 -7.02
CA CYS A 15 -10.57 23.93 -6.50
C CYS A 15 -9.13 23.70 -6.95
N TRP A 16 -8.31 23.20 -6.03
CA TRP A 16 -6.92 22.89 -6.26
C TRP A 16 -6.61 21.48 -5.76
N GLU A 17 -5.76 20.75 -6.47
CA GLU A 17 -5.05 19.62 -5.89
C GLU A 17 -3.93 20.16 -4.99
N TYR A 18 -3.74 19.63 -3.77
CA TYR A 18 -2.72 20.15 -2.86
C TYR A 18 -1.91 19.05 -2.17
N GLY A 19 -0.80 19.44 -1.56
CA GLY A 19 0.05 18.56 -0.80
C GLY A 19 0.51 17.35 -1.61
N LEU A 20 0.31 16.14 -1.09
CA LEU A 20 0.77 14.90 -1.71
C LEU A 20 0.22 14.71 -3.14
N THR A 21 -1.03 15.07 -3.40
CA THR A 21 -1.62 14.94 -4.74
C THR A 21 -0.92 15.84 -5.76
N ALA A 22 -0.62 17.08 -5.40
CA ALA A 22 0.12 17.99 -6.25
C ALA A 22 1.59 17.57 -6.44
N VAL A 23 2.23 17.06 -5.38
CA VAL A 23 3.60 16.51 -5.42
C VAL A 23 3.67 15.28 -6.32
N ASP A 24 2.74 14.33 -6.17
CA ASP A 24 2.67 13.15 -7.04
C ASP A 24 2.48 13.54 -8.51
N ALA A 25 1.62 14.53 -8.79
CA ALA A 25 1.42 15.05 -10.13
C ALA A 25 2.69 15.71 -10.71
N TYR A 26 3.42 16.49 -9.91
CA TYR A 26 4.67 17.14 -10.31
C TYR A 26 5.78 16.13 -10.59
N CYS A 27 5.92 15.12 -9.73
CA CYS A 27 6.92 14.07 -9.87
C CYS A 27 6.61 13.07 -10.98
N GLY A 28 5.45 13.19 -11.65
CA GLY A 28 5.04 12.28 -12.72
C GLY A 28 4.76 10.86 -12.22
N HIS A 29 4.35 10.73 -10.96
CA HIS A 29 3.88 9.45 -10.44
C HIS A 29 2.58 9.07 -11.16
N VAL A 30 2.69 8.13 -12.10
CA VAL A 30 1.60 7.69 -13.00
C VAL A 30 0.49 6.96 -12.26
N MET A 31 0.76 6.51 -11.04
CA MET A 31 -0.24 5.79 -10.24
C MET A 31 -1.17 6.80 -9.57
N LYS A 32 -2.46 6.71 -9.90
CA LYS A 32 -3.50 7.43 -9.18
C LYS A 32 -3.51 6.94 -7.73
N SER A 33 -3.20 7.85 -6.80
CA SER A 33 -3.46 7.58 -5.39
C SER A 33 -4.93 7.21 -5.21
N PRO A 34 -5.30 6.21 -4.36
CA PRO A 34 -6.71 5.95 -4.06
C PRO A 34 -7.33 7.13 -3.34
N ILE A 35 -6.53 8.04 -2.79
CA ILE A 35 -6.97 9.21 -2.04
C ILE A 35 -6.39 10.46 -2.68
N GLY A 36 -7.24 11.33 -3.20
CA GLY A 36 -6.87 12.66 -3.69
C GLY A 36 -7.15 13.73 -2.66
N PHE A 37 -6.23 14.68 -2.49
CA PHE A 37 -6.38 15.83 -1.61
C PHE A 37 -6.77 17.06 -2.43
N TYR A 38 -7.92 17.64 -2.11
CA TYR A 38 -8.49 18.79 -2.80
C TYR A 38 -8.70 19.94 -1.83
N LEU A 39 -8.15 21.09 -2.17
CA LEU A 39 -8.39 22.35 -1.48
C LEU A 39 -9.51 23.10 -2.19
N VAL A 40 -10.52 23.50 -1.45
CA VAL A 40 -11.71 24.17 -1.96
C VAL A 40 -11.78 25.57 -1.35
N GLU A 41 -11.78 26.60 -2.21
CA GLU A 41 -11.99 27.98 -1.77
C GLU A 41 -13.49 28.24 -1.63
N GLY A 42 -14.00 27.89 -0.46
CA GLY A 42 -15.43 27.89 -0.15
C GLY A 42 -15.72 27.18 1.16
N SER A 43 -16.98 26.92 1.40
CA SER A 43 -17.48 26.26 2.60
C SER A 43 -17.87 24.80 2.36
N ILE A 44 -18.05 24.03 3.45
CA ILE A 44 -18.65 22.69 3.41
C ILE A 44 -20.04 22.72 2.74
N VAL A 45 -20.77 23.82 2.88
CA VAL A 45 -22.09 23.98 2.26
C VAL A 45 -21.98 24.04 0.74
N ASP A 46 -20.91 24.65 0.22
CA ASP A 46 -20.69 24.71 -1.23
C ASP A 46 -20.34 23.33 -1.79
N LEU A 47 -19.60 22.50 -1.03
CA LEU A 47 -19.40 21.10 -1.38
C LEU A 47 -20.71 20.30 -1.37
N ALA A 48 -21.52 20.44 -0.31
CA ALA A 48 -22.77 19.71 -0.14
C ALA A 48 -23.82 20.04 -1.22
N ARG A 49 -23.75 21.21 -1.85
CA ARG A 49 -24.60 21.57 -3.00
C ARG A 49 -24.21 20.85 -4.29
N ASN A 50 -22.96 20.41 -4.39
CA ASN A 50 -22.40 19.86 -5.63
C ASN A 50 -22.16 18.35 -5.60
N PHE A 51 -22.07 17.77 -4.40
CA PHE A 51 -21.84 16.33 -4.25
C PHE A 51 -22.85 15.72 -3.30
N GLU A 52 -23.48 14.65 -3.73
CA GLU A 52 -24.24 13.74 -2.88
C GLU A 52 -23.27 12.78 -2.14
N ASN A 53 -23.70 12.27 -0.99
CA ASN A 53 -22.95 11.27 -0.20
C ASN A 53 -21.58 11.75 0.36
N LEU A 54 -21.49 13.04 0.70
CA LEU A 54 -20.35 13.54 1.47
C LEU A 54 -20.37 12.99 2.89
N GLU A 55 -19.20 12.59 3.35
CA GLU A 55 -18.94 12.23 4.75
C GLU A 55 -18.08 13.33 5.40
N TYR A 56 -18.20 13.46 6.73
CA TYR A 56 -17.50 14.47 7.52
C TYR A 56 -16.62 13.77 8.56
N PRO A 57 -15.43 13.32 8.17
CA PRO A 57 -14.63 12.36 8.93
C PRO A 57 -13.89 12.94 10.15
N SER A 58 -13.97 14.24 10.40
CA SER A 58 -13.20 14.92 11.46
C SER A 58 -11.69 14.62 11.40
N LEU A 59 -11.12 14.67 10.21
CA LEU A 59 -9.70 14.49 9.99
C LEU A 59 -8.98 15.83 10.03
N PRO A 60 -7.74 15.90 10.58
CA PRO A 60 -7.02 17.18 10.66
C PRO A 60 -6.65 17.78 9.30
N TYR A 61 -6.72 16.99 8.22
CA TYR A 61 -6.41 17.37 6.84
C TYR A 61 -7.62 17.33 5.90
N ALA A 62 -8.83 17.13 6.44
CA ALA A 62 -10.05 17.10 5.62
C ALA A 62 -11.28 17.43 6.43
N ASP A 63 -12.06 18.42 5.95
CA ASP A 63 -13.36 18.78 6.48
C ASP A 63 -14.47 17.87 5.94
N ALA A 64 -14.31 17.39 4.71
CA ALA A 64 -15.22 16.46 4.08
C ALA A 64 -14.48 15.40 3.25
N SER A 65 -15.15 14.28 3.00
CA SER A 65 -14.67 13.22 2.12
C SER A 65 -15.77 12.75 1.18
N LEU A 66 -15.36 12.28 0.01
CA LEU A 66 -16.24 11.68 -0.98
C LEU A 66 -15.63 10.33 -1.39
N GLY A 67 -16.37 9.25 -1.13
CA GLY A 67 -16.06 7.93 -1.66
C GLY A 67 -16.67 7.77 -3.05
N THR A 68 -16.03 6.99 -3.93
CA THR A 68 -16.66 6.57 -5.18
C THR A 68 -17.37 5.23 -4.99
N GLU A 69 -18.52 5.03 -5.66
CA GLU A 69 -19.26 3.76 -5.58
C GLU A 69 -18.42 2.53 -6.00
N ALA A 70 -17.43 2.74 -6.86
CA ALA A 70 -16.51 1.71 -7.29
C ALA A 70 -15.35 1.44 -6.29
N GLY A 71 -15.20 2.27 -5.26
CA GLY A 71 -14.11 2.14 -4.26
C GLY A 71 -12.70 2.41 -4.81
N ASP A 72 -12.58 2.97 -6.00
CA ASP A 72 -11.30 3.11 -6.70
C ASP A 72 -10.60 4.45 -6.41
N LEU A 73 -11.33 5.47 -5.97
CA LEU A 73 -10.78 6.77 -5.63
C LEU A 73 -11.61 7.42 -4.51
N GLU A 74 -10.95 7.87 -3.47
CA GLU A 74 -11.56 8.69 -2.42
C GLU A 74 -11.03 10.13 -2.51
N ALA A 75 -11.88 11.12 -2.27
CA ALA A 75 -11.45 12.52 -2.19
C ALA A 75 -11.47 13.00 -0.74
N ARG A 76 -10.48 13.80 -0.36
CA ARG A 76 -10.40 14.53 0.90
C ARG A 76 -10.42 16.01 0.58
N PHE A 77 -11.42 16.70 1.11
CA PHE A 77 -11.61 18.13 0.87
C PHE A 77 -11.24 18.94 2.10
N LEU A 78 -10.36 19.90 1.92
CA LEU A 78 -10.09 20.94 2.90
C LEU A 78 -10.72 22.24 2.41
N CYS A 79 -11.62 22.84 3.20
CA CYS A 79 -12.29 24.08 2.87
C CYS A 79 -11.55 25.27 3.49
N VAL A 80 -11.33 26.32 2.70
CA VAL A 80 -10.68 27.56 3.15
C VAL A 80 -11.45 28.77 2.62
N GLU A 81 -11.60 29.80 3.44
CA GLU A 81 -12.25 31.05 3.02
C GLU A 81 -11.32 31.92 2.18
N ASN A 82 -10.02 31.85 2.46
CA ASN A 82 -9.00 32.65 1.75
C ASN A 82 -7.68 31.89 1.69
N LEU A 83 -7.20 31.65 0.48
CA LEU A 83 -5.94 30.93 0.22
C LEU A 83 -4.68 31.69 0.59
N SER A 84 -4.74 33.00 0.74
CA SER A 84 -3.55 33.84 0.92
C SER A 84 -3.03 33.91 2.35
N GLU A 85 -3.79 33.44 3.34
CA GLU A 85 -3.53 33.74 4.76
C GLU A 85 -3.16 32.55 5.64
N ARG A 86 -3.17 31.32 5.12
CA ARG A 86 -3.03 30.13 5.98
C ARG A 86 -2.07 29.08 5.39
N SER A 87 -1.17 28.54 6.22
CA SER A 87 -0.51 27.27 5.94
C SER A 87 -1.54 26.14 5.98
N LEU A 88 -1.52 25.28 4.98
CA LEU A 88 -2.49 24.18 4.82
C LEU A 88 -2.17 22.98 5.69
N GLY A 89 -0.94 22.88 6.18
CA GLY A 89 -0.50 21.78 7.00
C GLY A 89 0.73 22.12 7.84
N SER A 90 1.35 21.08 8.39
CA SER A 90 2.53 21.19 9.26
C SER A 90 3.83 21.36 8.50
N LEU A 91 3.86 20.99 7.23
CA LEU A 91 5.06 21.03 6.38
C LEU A 91 4.86 21.95 5.19
N ALA A 92 5.93 22.59 4.75
CA ALA A 92 5.92 23.49 3.59
C ALA A 92 5.39 22.83 2.31
N LEU A 93 5.68 21.54 2.12
CA LEU A 93 5.19 20.74 0.98
C LEU A 93 3.66 20.63 0.90
N THR A 94 2.97 20.81 2.02
CA THR A 94 1.51 20.78 2.04
C THR A 94 0.89 22.01 1.38
N ASP A 95 1.62 23.12 1.33
CA ASP A 95 1.20 24.34 0.62
C ASP A 95 1.39 24.28 -0.91
N PHE A 96 2.09 23.24 -1.42
CA PHE A 96 2.29 23.05 -2.85
C PHE A 96 0.98 22.61 -3.52
N ARG A 97 0.59 23.30 -4.59
CA ARG A 97 -0.73 23.16 -5.21
C ARG A 97 -0.63 23.05 -6.72
N ARG A 98 -1.61 22.38 -7.31
CA ARG A 98 -1.82 22.28 -8.76
C ARG A 98 -3.24 22.68 -9.10
N ASN A 99 -3.41 23.53 -10.09
CA ASN A 99 -4.71 23.75 -10.68
C ASN A 99 -5.04 22.57 -11.62
N PRO A 100 -6.07 21.78 -11.32
CA PRO A 100 -6.39 20.60 -12.11
C PRO A 100 -6.95 20.91 -13.49
N LEU A 101 -7.41 22.16 -13.74
CA LEU A 101 -8.00 22.55 -15.03
C LEU A 101 -6.94 22.93 -16.07
N ASP A 102 -5.90 23.68 -15.68
CA ASP A 102 -4.84 24.14 -16.59
C ASP A 102 -3.49 23.45 -16.35
N GLY A 103 -3.39 22.64 -15.29
CA GLY A 103 -2.21 21.87 -14.94
C GLY A 103 -1.08 22.72 -14.30
N ARG A 104 -1.31 24.01 -14.05
CA ARG A 104 -0.29 24.91 -13.48
C ARG A 104 -0.09 24.64 -12.00
N PHE A 105 1.19 24.66 -11.60
CA PHE A 105 1.58 24.54 -10.20
C PHE A 105 1.75 25.91 -9.55
N HIS A 106 1.44 25.98 -8.27
CA HIS A 106 1.67 27.13 -7.40
C HIS A 106 2.55 26.70 -6.24
N ASP A 107 3.71 27.35 -6.13
CA ASP A 107 4.77 27.04 -5.15
C ASP A 107 5.05 28.26 -4.27
N PRO A 108 4.27 28.46 -3.19
CA PRO A 108 4.44 29.63 -2.34
C PRO A 108 5.66 29.56 -1.41
N ARG A 109 6.34 28.40 -1.37
CA ARG A 109 7.47 28.12 -0.47
C ARG A 109 8.79 27.90 -1.21
N ASP A 110 8.84 28.12 -2.54
CA ASP A 110 10.02 27.90 -3.38
C ASP A 110 10.60 26.48 -3.29
N LEU A 111 9.73 25.48 -3.42
CA LEU A 111 10.04 24.06 -3.27
C LEU A 111 10.47 23.39 -4.58
N TYR A 112 10.32 24.06 -5.74
CA TYR A 112 10.69 23.50 -7.03
C TYR A 112 12.11 22.90 -7.09
N PRO A 113 13.15 23.52 -6.51
CA PRO A 113 14.49 22.94 -6.54
C PRO A 113 14.55 21.58 -5.84
N LEU A 114 13.91 21.45 -4.66
CA LEU A 114 13.86 20.21 -3.89
C LEU A 114 13.05 19.13 -4.62
N LEU A 115 11.89 19.49 -5.16
CA LEU A 115 11.01 18.56 -5.88
C LEU A 115 11.63 18.06 -7.19
N LYS A 116 12.38 18.92 -7.89
CA LYS A 116 13.13 18.55 -9.10
C LYS A 116 14.15 17.45 -8.82
N ASP A 117 14.85 17.55 -7.71
CA ASP A 117 15.84 16.58 -7.28
C ASP A 117 15.22 15.44 -6.45
N ARG A 118 13.89 15.45 -6.26
CA ARG A 118 13.13 14.50 -5.44
C ARG A 118 13.65 14.43 -3.99
N ILE A 119 14.04 15.56 -3.45
CA ILE A 119 14.52 15.69 -2.08
C ILE A 119 13.38 16.18 -1.19
N PHE A 120 13.32 15.58 0.00
CA PHE A 120 12.43 15.99 1.08
C PHE A 120 13.24 16.62 2.21
N ASP A 121 12.84 17.84 2.56
CA ASP A 121 13.31 18.56 3.74
C ASP A 121 12.10 18.85 4.64
N PRO A 122 11.97 18.22 5.82
CA PRO A 122 10.87 18.48 6.74
C PRO A 122 10.97 19.86 7.41
N GLY A 123 12.11 20.55 7.29
CA GLY A 123 12.35 21.79 8.02
C GLY A 123 12.42 21.60 9.54
N SER A 124 12.35 22.71 10.28
CA SER A 124 12.26 22.71 11.74
C SER A 124 10.81 22.74 12.25
N GLU A 125 9.85 22.78 11.35
CA GLU A 125 8.44 22.93 11.67
C GLU A 125 7.88 21.63 12.25
N GLY A 126 7.26 21.72 13.41
CA GLY A 126 6.52 20.66 14.06
C GLY A 126 5.06 21.07 14.18
N GLY A 127 4.15 20.18 13.89
CA GLY A 127 2.72 20.40 13.99
C GLY A 127 1.99 19.11 14.26
N GLU A 128 0.69 19.18 14.49
CA GLU A 128 -0.15 18.04 14.82
C GLU A 128 -0.11 16.94 13.74
N ASN A 129 0.06 17.34 12.46
CA ASN A 129 0.12 16.43 11.33
C ASN A 129 1.54 16.10 10.86
N ALA A 130 2.58 16.61 11.53
CA ALA A 130 3.95 16.46 11.05
C ALA A 130 4.37 15.00 10.85
N LEU A 131 3.93 14.09 11.71
CA LEU A 131 4.21 12.66 11.56
C LEU A 131 3.57 12.08 10.30
N PHE A 132 2.29 12.39 10.07
CA PHE A 132 1.53 11.93 8.90
C PHE A 132 2.17 12.42 7.61
N GLU A 133 2.34 13.73 7.50
CA GLU A 133 2.90 14.39 6.32
C GLU A 133 4.33 13.92 6.02
N THR A 134 5.20 13.86 7.05
CA THR A 134 6.58 13.35 6.90
C THR A 134 6.60 11.92 6.36
N ALA A 135 5.79 11.02 6.92
CA ALA A 135 5.72 9.65 6.44
C ALA A 135 5.26 9.57 4.98
N LEU A 136 4.27 10.40 4.59
CA LEU A 136 3.80 10.46 3.21
C LEU A 136 4.89 10.91 2.24
N TYR A 137 5.60 12.00 2.56
CA TYR A 137 6.65 12.53 1.67
C TYR A 137 7.88 11.62 1.63
N LEU A 138 8.30 11.00 2.76
CA LEU A 138 9.36 9.99 2.77
C LEU A 138 9.05 8.77 1.90
N SER A 139 7.78 8.45 1.74
CA SER A 139 7.38 7.37 0.85
C SER A 139 7.55 7.69 -0.65
N ARG A 140 7.75 8.97 -1.03
CA ARG A 140 7.94 9.47 -2.41
C ARG A 140 9.32 10.05 -2.66
N LEU A 141 9.84 10.80 -1.71
CA LEU A 141 11.01 11.63 -1.85
C LEU A 141 12.16 11.09 -0.99
N GLN A 142 13.38 11.41 -1.37
CA GLN A 142 14.57 11.06 -0.60
C GLN A 142 14.82 12.11 0.46
N SER A 143 15.13 11.68 1.68
CA SER A 143 15.60 12.58 2.73
C SER A 143 16.91 13.26 2.30
N ALA A 144 17.05 14.55 2.58
CA ALA A 144 18.27 15.28 2.34
C ALA A 144 19.45 14.68 3.12
N PRO A 145 20.62 14.42 2.49
CA PRO A 145 21.72 13.65 3.11
C PRO A 145 22.30 14.28 4.39
N ALA A 146 22.15 15.59 4.56
CA ALA A 146 22.73 16.35 5.68
C ALA A 146 21.75 16.56 6.86
N MET A 147 20.52 16.07 6.76
CA MET A 147 19.49 16.39 7.74
C MET A 147 19.10 15.15 8.54
N SER A 148 19.29 15.27 9.85
CA SER A 148 18.64 14.35 10.81
C SER A 148 17.17 14.77 10.89
N ILE A 149 16.26 13.96 10.34
CA ILE A 149 14.83 14.20 10.50
C ILE A 149 14.50 14.12 11.99
N LYS A 150 14.00 15.23 12.54
CA LYS A 150 13.47 15.19 13.90
C LYS A 150 12.21 14.33 13.90
N VAL A 151 12.30 13.17 14.51
CA VAL A 151 11.19 12.22 14.58
C VAL A 151 10.17 12.72 15.63
N PRO A 152 8.97 13.16 15.23
CA PRO A 152 7.95 13.55 16.19
C PRO A 152 7.40 12.32 16.91
N PRO A 153 6.94 12.47 18.17
CA PRO A 153 6.27 11.37 18.86
C PRO A 153 4.96 11.02 18.15
N PRO A 154 4.47 9.77 18.31
CA PRO A 154 3.19 9.37 17.74
C PRO A 154 2.06 10.17 18.40
N PRO A 155 0.98 10.50 17.66
CA PRO A 155 -0.15 11.23 18.20
C PRO A 155 -0.74 10.52 19.41
N THR A 156 -1.39 11.25 20.31
CA THR A 156 -2.06 10.66 21.49
C THR A 156 -3.22 9.76 21.09
N SER A 157 -3.92 10.11 20.01
CA SER A 157 -5.00 9.33 19.40
C SER A 157 -4.85 9.34 17.88
N ALA A 158 -5.14 8.21 17.24
CA ALA A 158 -5.17 8.07 15.78
C ALA A 158 -6.43 7.31 15.39
N ALA A 159 -7.40 8.02 14.80
CA ALA A 159 -8.65 7.42 14.34
C ALA A 159 -8.38 6.31 13.30
N PRO A 160 -9.23 5.26 13.21
CA PRO A 160 -9.07 4.20 12.22
C PRO A 160 -8.95 4.71 10.79
N LEU A 161 -9.76 5.66 10.38
CA LEU A 161 -9.72 6.25 9.04
C LEU A 161 -8.40 7.00 8.79
N TRP A 162 -7.87 7.73 9.76
CA TRP A 162 -6.57 8.38 9.68
C TRP A 162 -5.45 7.35 9.47
N GLN A 163 -5.49 6.22 10.20
CA GLN A 163 -4.53 5.14 10.04
C GLN A 163 -4.69 4.43 8.69
N LYS A 164 -5.92 4.23 8.21
CA LYS A 164 -6.21 3.67 6.88
C LYS A 164 -5.61 4.55 5.78
N ASP A 165 -5.83 5.86 5.85
CA ASP A 165 -5.30 6.82 4.88
C ASP A 165 -3.77 6.80 4.89
N LEU A 166 -3.14 6.87 6.06
CA LEU A 166 -1.69 6.80 6.23
C LEU A 166 -1.12 5.52 5.58
N LEU A 167 -1.66 4.37 5.95
CA LEU A 167 -1.21 3.07 5.44
C LEU A 167 -1.36 2.96 3.93
N SER A 168 -2.53 3.34 3.41
CA SER A 168 -2.84 3.27 1.97
C SER A 168 -1.93 4.19 1.16
N LEU A 169 -1.71 5.41 1.63
CA LEU A 169 -0.90 6.40 0.95
C LEU A 169 0.59 6.04 0.97
N ILE A 170 1.13 5.57 2.10
CA ILE A 170 2.52 5.10 2.18
C ILE A 170 2.77 3.95 1.21
N LEU A 171 1.88 2.97 1.17
CA LEU A 171 2.05 1.78 0.33
C LEU A 171 2.05 2.08 -1.17
N GLN A 172 1.55 3.21 -1.60
CA GLN A 172 1.62 3.65 -2.99
C GLN A 172 2.92 4.36 -3.36
N GLY A 173 3.72 4.74 -2.37
CA GLY A 173 5.02 5.34 -2.60
C GLY A 173 6.08 4.33 -3.03
N GLU A 174 7.07 4.78 -3.80
CA GLU A 174 8.23 3.97 -4.21
C GLU A 174 9.12 3.60 -3.04
N ARG A 175 9.15 4.44 -2.03
CA ARG A 175 10.02 4.37 -0.87
C ARG A 175 9.25 4.01 0.41
N SER A 176 8.23 3.17 0.29
CA SER A 176 7.36 2.79 1.43
C SER A 176 8.15 2.31 2.65
N ALA A 177 9.23 1.54 2.44
CA ALA A 177 10.09 1.05 3.52
C ALA A 177 10.66 2.19 4.37
N ALA A 178 11.14 3.29 3.75
CA ALA A 178 11.66 4.44 4.48
C ALA A 178 10.60 5.11 5.36
N ALA A 179 9.36 5.18 4.88
CA ALA A 179 8.24 5.70 5.66
C ALA A 179 7.87 4.78 6.83
N PHE A 180 7.89 3.45 6.64
CA PHE A 180 7.66 2.50 7.72
C PHE A 180 8.76 2.52 8.77
N ASP A 181 10.04 2.63 8.37
CA ASP A 181 11.14 2.80 9.31
C ASP A 181 11.00 4.09 10.14
N PHE A 182 10.62 5.19 9.50
CA PHE A 182 10.30 6.44 10.20
C PHE A 182 9.16 6.26 11.21
N LEU A 183 8.06 5.59 10.84
CA LEU A 183 6.94 5.32 11.76
C LEU A 183 7.35 4.38 12.90
N LYS A 184 8.23 3.41 12.65
CA LYS A 184 8.81 2.55 13.68
C LYS A 184 9.63 3.38 14.67
N ASP A 185 10.54 4.22 14.18
CA ASP A 185 11.42 5.04 15.00
C ASP A 185 10.66 6.10 15.81
N SER A 186 9.50 6.58 15.32
CA SER A 186 8.59 7.44 16.07
C SER A 186 7.85 6.71 17.20
N GLY A 187 7.86 5.39 17.23
CA GLY A 187 7.05 4.57 18.13
C GLY A 187 5.60 4.41 17.70
N PHE A 188 5.21 4.91 16.52
CA PHE A 188 3.84 4.79 15.99
C PHE A 188 3.44 3.34 15.77
N ILE A 189 4.31 2.53 15.12
CA ILE A 189 4.07 1.11 14.86
C ILE A 189 3.80 0.37 16.18
N LYS A 190 4.66 0.57 17.17
CA LYS A 190 4.53 -0.04 18.52
C LYS A 190 3.21 0.32 19.19
N LYS A 191 2.75 1.56 19.03
CA LYS A 191 1.55 2.06 19.72
C LYS A 191 0.25 1.59 19.06
N TYR A 192 0.19 1.60 17.71
CA TYR A 192 -1.05 1.42 16.98
C TYR A 192 -1.12 0.14 16.15
N TRP A 193 0.03 -0.41 15.71
CA TRP A 193 0.11 -1.59 14.82
C TRP A 193 0.92 -2.71 15.47
N THR A 194 0.48 -3.13 16.65
CA THR A 194 1.22 -4.04 17.54
C THR A 194 1.55 -5.39 16.91
N ASP A 195 0.66 -5.95 16.07
CA ASP A 195 0.94 -7.21 15.37
C ASP A 195 2.08 -7.02 14.32
N LEU A 196 2.19 -5.83 13.72
CA LEU A 196 3.29 -5.48 12.81
C LEU A 196 4.60 -5.21 13.58
N ASP A 197 4.51 -4.55 14.74
CA ASP A 197 5.64 -4.33 15.65
C ASP A 197 6.28 -5.66 16.10
N ALA A 198 5.47 -6.69 16.30
CA ALA A 198 5.92 -8.01 16.70
C ALA A 198 6.92 -8.65 15.69
N LEU A 199 6.93 -8.23 14.42
CA LEU A 199 7.93 -8.67 13.44
C LEU A 199 9.36 -8.29 13.83
N LEU A 200 9.54 -7.27 14.66
CA LEU A 200 10.86 -6.89 15.20
C LEU A 200 11.45 -7.96 16.12
N LEU A 201 10.59 -8.82 16.70
CA LEU A 201 11.00 -9.91 17.59
C LEU A 201 11.31 -11.20 16.84
N VAL A 202 11.02 -11.25 15.54
CA VAL A 202 11.28 -12.44 14.71
C VAL A 202 12.75 -12.45 14.32
N ASP A 203 13.51 -13.38 14.90
CA ASP A 203 14.89 -13.65 14.50
C ASP A 203 14.90 -14.70 13.38
N HIS A 204 15.39 -14.32 12.22
CA HIS A 204 15.67 -15.26 11.14
C HIS A 204 17.04 -15.90 11.35
N ALA A 205 17.17 -17.21 11.08
CA ALA A 205 18.46 -17.87 11.11
C ALA A 205 19.41 -17.15 10.14
N LYS A 206 20.56 -16.65 10.65
CA LYS A 206 21.56 -15.88 9.89
C LYS A 206 22.00 -16.51 8.57
N ASP A 207 21.89 -17.82 8.46
CA ASP A 207 22.30 -18.58 7.26
C ASP A 207 21.30 -18.40 6.08
N CYS A 208 20.08 -17.97 6.34
CA CYS A 208 19.04 -17.80 5.31
C CYS A 208 18.61 -16.33 5.12
N HIS A 209 18.87 -15.48 6.11
CA HIS A 209 18.37 -14.10 6.18
C HIS A 209 19.44 -13.20 6.84
N PRO A 210 20.58 -12.93 6.17
CA PRO A 210 21.62 -12.05 6.72
C PRO A 210 21.20 -10.59 6.74
N GLU A 211 20.10 -10.21 6.04
CA GLU A 211 19.46 -8.90 6.10
C GLU A 211 18.92 -8.56 7.50
N GLY A 212 18.75 -9.57 8.39
CA GLY A 212 18.28 -9.38 9.76
C GLY A 212 16.93 -10.03 10.06
N GLY A 213 16.18 -9.46 11.02
CA GLY A 213 14.91 -10.00 11.49
C GLY A 213 13.74 -9.83 10.53
N GLY A 214 12.56 -10.31 10.93
CA GLY A 214 11.33 -10.28 10.12
C GLY A 214 10.92 -8.89 9.63
N TRP A 215 11.23 -7.84 10.38
CA TRP A 215 10.99 -6.46 9.93
C TRP A 215 11.82 -6.09 8.70
N SER A 216 13.15 -6.29 8.77
CA SER A 216 14.06 -5.94 7.66
C SER A 216 13.70 -6.71 6.39
N HIS A 217 13.42 -8.02 6.52
CA HIS A 217 12.92 -8.84 5.41
C HIS A 217 11.65 -8.26 4.78
N THR A 218 10.66 -7.89 5.58
CA THR A 218 9.40 -7.30 5.09
C THR A 218 9.64 -5.96 4.37
N MET A 219 10.50 -5.10 4.91
CA MET A 219 10.85 -3.82 4.29
C MET A 219 11.59 -4.02 2.96
N GLU A 220 12.48 -4.99 2.88
CA GLU A 220 13.16 -5.35 1.64
C GLU A 220 12.19 -5.93 0.60
N ALA A 221 11.29 -6.84 1.00
CA ALA A 221 10.26 -7.38 0.13
C ALA A 221 9.38 -6.28 -0.49
N LEU A 222 9.01 -5.24 0.28
CA LEU A 222 8.32 -4.07 -0.23
C LEU A 222 9.12 -3.33 -1.31
N GLY A 223 10.45 -3.30 -1.22
CA GLY A 223 11.34 -2.68 -2.20
C GLY A 223 11.33 -3.39 -3.57
N TYR A 224 11.04 -4.67 -3.59
CA TYR A 224 11.01 -5.46 -4.84
C TYR A 224 9.70 -5.36 -5.63
N ARG A 225 8.67 -4.66 -5.15
CA ARG A 225 7.38 -4.55 -5.85
C ARG A 225 7.52 -3.96 -7.25
N LYS A 226 6.88 -4.60 -8.21
CA LYS A 226 6.72 -4.07 -9.58
C LYS A 226 5.43 -3.26 -9.73
N SER A 227 4.40 -3.64 -9.00
CA SER A 227 3.12 -2.94 -8.91
C SER A 227 2.98 -2.26 -7.56
N ARG A 228 2.32 -1.11 -7.54
CA ARG A 228 1.92 -0.40 -6.32
C ARG A 228 0.43 -0.56 -6.05
N ASP A 229 -0.15 -1.63 -6.58
CA ASP A 229 -1.50 -2.02 -6.21
C ASP A 229 -1.60 -2.12 -4.69
N LEU A 230 -2.64 -1.52 -4.13
CA LEU A 230 -2.79 -1.44 -2.68
C LEU A 230 -2.97 -2.82 -2.05
N THR A 231 -3.75 -3.69 -2.69
CA THR A 231 -4.07 -5.02 -2.17
C THR A 231 -2.83 -5.91 -2.15
N VAL A 232 -2.05 -5.90 -3.23
CA VAL A 232 -0.76 -6.61 -3.33
C VAL A 232 0.23 -6.05 -2.32
N SER A 233 0.32 -4.73 -2.19
CA SER A 233 1.23 -4.07 -1.26
C SER A 233 0.90 -4.38 0.20
N LEU A 234 -0.38 -4.41 0.56
CA LEU A 234 -0.85 -4.85 1.88
C LEU A 234 -0.50 -6.32 2.13
N ALA A 235 -0.67 -7.19 1.14
CA ALA A 235 -0.30 -8.60 1.27
C ALA A 235 1.21 -8.77 1.50
N ILE A 236 2.06 -8.02 0.78
CA ILE A 236 3.52 -8.05 0.98
C ILE A 236 3.89 -7.53 2.39
N LEU A 237 3.29 -6.42 2.83
CA LEU A 237 3.55 -5.88 4.18
C LEU A 237 3.18 -6.86 5.28
N LEU A 238 2.11 -7.62 5.10
CA LEU A 238 1.50 -8.45 6.14
C LEU A 238 1.76 -9.96 5.98
N HIS A 239 2.51 -10.40 4.94
CA HIS A 239 2.65 -11.84 4.64
C HIS A 239 3.18 -12.66 5.81
N ASP A 240 4.09 -12.09 6.57
CA ASP A 240 4.79 -12.73 7.69
C ASP A 240 4.27 -12.35 9.07
N ILE A 241 3.20 -11.58 9.19
CA ILE A 241 2.63 -11.09 10.46
C ILE A 241 2.24 -12.23 11.43
N GLY A 242 2.11 -13.44 10.91
CA GLY A 242 1.82 -14.63 11.70
C GLY A 242 3.05 -15.29 12.34
N LYS A 243 4.27 -14.97 11.91
CA LYS A 243 5.50 -15.61 12.42
C LYS A 243 5.70 -15.46 13.92
N PRO A 244 5.51 -14.25 14.53
CA PRO A 244 5.65 -14.07 15.98
C PRO A 244 4.67 -14.93 16.81
N HIS A 245 3.55 -15.30 16.21
CA HIS A 245 2.45 -16.03 16.86
C HIS A 245 2.42 -17.52 16.51
N SER A 246 3.40 -18.00 15.77
CA SER A 246 3.48 -19.39 15.34
C SER A 246 4.37 -20.22 16.26
N ALA A 247 3.97 -21.45 16.54
CA ALA A 247 4.78 -22.38 17.32
C ALA A 247 5.92 -22.94 16.47
N SER A 248 7.06 -23.24 17.12
CA SER A 248 8.08 -24.10 16.54
C SER A 248 7.74 -25.54 16.93
N SER A 249 7.35 -26.39 15.97
CA SER A 249 7.04 -27.80 16.22
C SER A 249 7.85 -28.70 15.29
N GLU A 250 8.38 -29.82 15.82
CA GLU A 250 9.03 -30.91 15.07
C GLU A 250 10.09 -30.46 14.03
N GLY A 251 10.91 -29.46 14.37
CA GLY A 251 11.96 -28.96 13.47
C GLY A 251 11.45 -27.99 12.39
N ARG A 252 10.16 -27.64 12.39
CA ARG A 252 9.59 -26.60 11.54
C ARG A 252 9.50 -25.30 12.33
N ARG A 253 10.33 -24.32 11.97
CA ARG A 253 10.17 -22.94 12.45
C ARG A 253 8.93 -22.33 11.80
N PHE A 254 8.15 -21.60 12.59
CA PHE A 254 6.99 -20.83 12.12
C PHE A 254 5.90 -21.68 11.46
N ASP A 255 5.61 -22.87 12.04
CA ASP A 255 4.53 -23.74 11.53
C ASP A 255 3.19 -22.97 11.51
N ARG A 256 2.46 -23.08 10.41
CA ARG A 256 1.15 -22.45 10.16
C ARG A 256 1.14 -20.92 10.26
N HIS A 257 2.29 -20.24 10.12
CA HIS A 257 2.31 -18.76 10.15
C HIS A 257 1.42 -18.12 9.09
N ALA A 258 1.28 -18.73 7.92
CA ALA A 258 0.45 -18.23 6.83
C ALA A 258 -1.04 -18.19 7.19
N GLU A 259 -1.57 -19.24 7.82
CA GLU A 259 -2.96 -19.28 8.28
C GLU A 259 -3.21 -18.35 9.46
N ILE A 260 -2.25 -18.25 10.38
CA ILE A 260 -2.32 -17.32 11.51
C ILE A 260 -2.25 -15.89 10.96
N GLY A 261 -1.31 -15.61 10.07
CA GLY A 261 -1.11 -14.32 9.43
C GLY A 261 -2.34 -13.84 8.68
N ALA A 262 -2.97 -14.70 7.89
CA ALA A 262 -4.20 -14.36 7.17
C ALA A 262 -5.33 -13.89 8.12
N ARG A 263 -5.49 -14.54 9.28
CA ARG A 263 -6.49 -14.12 10.28
C ARG A 263 -6.14 -12.81 10.96
N LEU A 264 -4.86 -12.62 11.31
CA LEU A 264 -4.37 -11.39 11.94
C LEU A 264 -4.52 -10.21 10.99
N ALA A 265 -4.07 -10.36 9.73
CA ALA A 265 -4.19 -9.34 8.70
C ALA A 265 -5.66 -8.96 8.44
N ALA A 266 -6.56 -9.94 8.34
CA ALA A 266 -7.99 -9.66 8.16
C ALA A 266 -8.58 -8.89 9.35
N ARG A 267 -8.21 -9.23 10.59
CA ARG A 267 -8.62 -8.48 11.79
C ARG A 267 -8.10 -7.05 11.76
N PHE A 268 -6.82 -6.88 11.47
CA PHE A 268 -6.15 -5.58 11.38
C PHE A 268 -6.80 -4.68 10.32
N LEU A 269 -6.98 -5.17 9.11
CA LEU A 269 -7.56 -4.39 8.02
C LEU A 269 -9.02 -3.99 8.29
N ARG A 270 -9.83 -4.90 8.85
CA ARG A 270 -11.20 -4.58 9.26
C ARG A 270 -11.25 -3.51 10.35
N SER A 271 -10.32 -3.56 11.32
CA SER A 271 -10.27 -2.54 12.38
C SER A 271 -9.96 -1.14 11.86
N LEU A 272 -9.27 -1.04 10.72
CA LEU A 272 -8.99 0.21 10.03
C LEU A 272 -10.10 0.64 9.04
N GLY A 273 -11.12 -0.20 8.83
CA GLY A 273 -12.23 0.10 7.93
C GLY A 273 -11.93 -0.16 6.44
N PHE A 274 -11.02 -1.08 6.12
CA PHE A 274 -10.89 -1.57 4.75
C PHE A 274 -12.10 -2.41 4.34
N SER A 275 -12.46 -2.36 3.06
CA SER A 275 -13.57 -3.15 2.52
C SER A 275 -13.35 -4.66 2.69
N SER A 276 -14.43 -5.42 2.74
CA SER A 276 -14.37 -6.88 2.80
C SER A 276 -13.60 -7.45 1.60
N ARG A 277 -13.79 -6.89 0.41
CA ARG A 277 -13.07 -7.30 -0.80
C ARG A 277 -11.55 -7.21 -0.61
N ILE A 278 -11.01 -6.05 -0.24
CA ILE A 278 -9.57 -5.86 0.00
C ILE A 278 -9.09 -6.81 1.09
N THR A 279 -9.85 -6.91 2.19
CA THR A 279 -9.51 -7.77 3.33
C THR A 279 -9.42 -9.24 2.94
N ASP A 280 -10.38 -9.74 2.16
CA ASP A 280 -10.44 -11.14 1.77
C ASP A 280 -9.37 -11.48 0.71
N ASP A 281 -9.08 -10.55 -0.21
CA ASP A 281 -8.04 -10.71 -1.21
C ASP A 281 -6.65 -10.73 -0.56
N VAL A 282 -6.37 -9.84 0.39
CA VAL A 282 -5.13 -9.83 1.18
C VAL A 282 -4.99 -11.12 2.00
N ALA A 283 -6.05 -11.52 2.70
CA ALA A 283 -6.04 -12.74 3.50
C ALA A 283 -5.81 -14.00 2.65
N PHE A 284 -6.37 -14.06 1.43
CA PHE A 284 -6.11 -15.13 0.47
C PHE A 284 -4.63 -15.17 0.11
N MET A 285 -4.04 -14.04 -0.29
CA MET A 285 -2.63 -13.99 -0.68
C MET A 285 -1.71 -14.40 0.47
N ILE A 286 -1.97 -13.91 1.70
CA ILE A 286 -1.17 -14.29 2.88
C ILE A 286 -1.31 -15.78 3.18
N ARG A 287 -2.52 -16.33 3.15
CA ARG A 287 -2.75 -17.74 3.43
C ARG A 287 -1.96 -18.66 2.50
N TRP A 288 -1.82 -18.27 1.24
CA TRP A 288 -1.28 -19.13 0.21
C TRP A 288 0.13 -18.70 -0.27
N HIS A 289 0.78 -17.69 0.37
CA HIS A 289 2.06 -17.14 -0.13
C HIS A 289 3.18 -18.20 -0.24
N MET A 290 3.13 -19.25 0.59
CA MET A 290 4.10 -20.35 0.53
C MET A 290 3.77 -21.40 -0.55
N LEU A 291 2.55 -21.41 -1.10
CA LEU A 291 2.12 -22.43 -2.06
C LEU A 291 2.93 -22.42 -3.36
N PRO A 292 3.27 -21.26 -3.95
CA PRO A 292 4.03 -21.23 -5.19
C PRO A 292 5.34 -22.04 -5.12
N ALA A 293 6.07 -21.98 -4.01
CA ALA A 293 7.30 -22.75 -3.81
C ALA A 293 7.11 -24.27 -3.90
N ALA A 294 5.91 -24.74 -3.62
CA ALA A 294 5.59 -26.17 -3.67
C ALA A 294 5.16 -26.65 -5.07
N LEU A 295 4.68 -25.77 -5.96
CA LEU A 295 4.12 -26.14 -7.27
C LEU A 295 5.01 -27.06 -8.12
N PRO A 296 6.34 -26.89 -8.18
CA PRO A 296 7.21 -27.77 -8.95
C PRO A 296 7.26 -29.23 -8.42
N ARG A 297 6.81 -29.44 -7.17
CA ARG A 297 6.99 -30.73 -6.46
C ARG A 297 5.71 -31.47 -6.17
N ILE A 298 4.55 -30.80 -6.32
CA ILE A 298 3.24 -31.39 -6.03
C ILE A 298 2.38 -31.49 -7.29
N PRO A 299 1.47 -32.46 -7.38
CA PRO A 299 0.44 -32.45 -8.41
C PRO A 299 -0.46 -31.23 -8.24
N ILE A 300 -0.40 -30.29 -9.22
CA ILE A 300 -1.15 -29.02 -9.13
C ILE A 300 -2.66 -29.26 -9.12
N SER A 301 -3.14 -30.38 -9.66
CA SER A 301 -4.55 -30.77 -9.58
C SER A 301 -5.10 -30.80 -8.15
N ARG A 302 -4.25 -31.07 -7.14
CA ARG A 302 -4.67 -31.05 -5.72
C ARG A 302 -4.95 -29.65 -5.17
N VAL A 303 -4.46 -28.64 -5.83
CA VAL A 303 -4.56 -27.23 -5.43
C VAL A 303 -5.14 -26.37 -6.57
N SER A 304 -5.82 -27.03 -7.53
CA SER A 304 -6.34 -26.40 -8.73
C SER A 304 -7.28 -25.23 -8.43
N ASP A 305 -8.10 -25.32 -7.39
CA ASP A 305 -9.04 -24.29 -7.00
C ASP A 305 -8.32 -22.99 -6.60
N VAL A 306 -7.15 -23.11 -5.95
CA VAL A 306 -6.32 -21.95 -5.59
C VAL A 306 -5.56 -21.43 -6.80
N VAL A 307 -5.01 -22.32 -7.62
CA VAL A 307 -4.18 -21.96 -8.79
C VAL A 307 -5.02 -21.35 -9.93
N LEU A 308 -6.29 -21.70 -10.04
CA LEU A 308 -7.23 -21.14 -11.00
C LEU A 308 -7.94 -19.87 -10.51
N ASP A 309 -7.80 -19.54 -9.24
CA ASP A 309 -8.34 -18.30 -8.69
C ASP A 309 -7.68 -17.08 -9.37
N SER A 310 -8.47 -16.07 -9.71
CA SER A 310 -7.98 -14.87 -10.39
C SER A 310 -6.89 -14.13 -9.61
N ARG A 311 -6.89 -14.22 -8.28
CA ARG A 311 -5.91 -13.62 -7.37
C ARG A 311 -4.56 -14.33 -7.38
N PHE A 312 -4.45 -15.50 -8.02
CA PHE A 312 -3.21 -16.28 -8.03
C PHE A 312 -2.05 -15.56 -8.72
N ILE A 313 -2.33 -14.70 -9.68
CA ILE A 313 -1.30 -13.89 -10.36
C ILE A 313 -0.72 -12.86 -9.38
N ASP A 314 -1.56 -12.21 -8.58
CA ASP A 314 -1.15 -11.29 -7.53
C ASP A 314 -0.39 -12.01 -6.41
N LEU A 315 -0.83 -13.21 -6.06
CA LEU A 315 -0.11 -14.10 -5.14
C LEU A 315 1.29 -14.45 -5.64
N LEU A 316 1.49 -14.66 -6.94
CA LEU A 316 2.83 -14.86 -7.52
C LEU A 316 3.71 -13.62 -7.39
N GLU A 317 3.16 -12.42 -7.43
CA GLU A 317 3.92 -11.19 -7.18
C GLU A 317 4.32 -11.07 -5.70
N VAL A 318 3.43 -11.39 -4.77
CA VAL A 318 3.76 -11.46 -3.33
C VAL A 318 4.90 -12.45 -3.10
N PHE A 319 4.77 -13.67 -3.63
CA PHE A 319 5.81 -14.70 -3.54
C PHE A 319 7.14 -14.27 -4.19
N ARG A 320 7.08 -13.56 -5.30
CA ARG A 320 8.27 -13.02 -5.95
C ARG A 320 9.01 -12.03 -5.01
N CYS A 321 8.28 -11.12 -4.41
CA CYS A 321 8.86 -10.13 -3.49
C CYS A 321 9.48 -10.80 -2.26
N ASP A 322 8.82 -11.82 -1.70
CA ASP A 322 9.32 -12.63 -0.61
C ASP A 322 10.63 -13.36 -0.98
N GLU A 323 10.64 -14.12 -2.09
CA GLU A 323 11.85 -14.85 -2.53
C GLU A 323 13.03 -13.93 -2.88
N PHE A 324 12.77 -12.77 -3.50
CA PHE A 324 13.81 -11.82 -3.90
C PHE A 324 14.42 -11.08 -2.71
N SER A 325 13.74 -11.02 -1.57
CA SER A 325 14.27 -10.48 -0.32
C SER A 325 15.08 -11.52 0.49
N THR A 326 15.36 -12.68 -0.11
CA THR A 326 16.19 -13.72 0.49
C THR A 326 17.47 -13.94 -0.32
N PHE A 327 18.53 -14.49 0.32
CA PHE A 327 19.78 -14.82 -0.38
C PHE A 327 19.69 -15.99 -1.35
N LYS A 328 18.59 -16.74 -1.34
CA LYS A 328 18.46 -17.98 -2.14
C LYS A 328 18.36 -17.71 -3.64
N GLY A 329 18.15 -16.46 -4.01
CA GLY A 329 17.99 -16.08 -5.40
C GLY A 329 16.65 -16.47 -6.00
N PRO A 330 16.39 -16.11 -7.27
CA PRO A 330 15.07 -16.17 -7.88
C PRO A 330 14.68 -17.54 -8.47
N ASP A 331 15.51 -18.59 -8.34
CA ASP A 331 15.33 -19.85 -9.05
C ASP A 331 14.02 -20.55 -8.69
N VAL A 332 13.63 -20.52 -7.40
CA VAL A 332 12.39 -21.12 -6.93
C VAL A 332 11.18 -20.37 -7.54
N TYR A 333 11.23 -19.06 -7.62
CA TYR A 333 10.20 -18.26 -8.28
C TYR A 333 10.05 -18.63 -9.76
N TYR A 334 11.16 -18.73 -10.51
CA TYR A 334 11.08 -19.09 -11.94
C TYR A 334 10.59 -20.51 -12.17
N ALA A 335 11.00 -21.46 -11.31
CA ALA A 335 10.50 -22.83 -11.35
C ALA A 335 8.98 -22.88 -11.08
N SER A 336 8.49 -22.09 -10.11
CA SER A 336 7.07 -21.97 -9.79
C SER A 336 6.27 -21.37 -10.94
N CYS A 337 6.77 -20.31 -11.57
CA CYS A 337 6.17 -19.72 -12.76
C CYS A 337 6.12 -20.68 -13.95
N ALA A 338 7.16 -21.50 -14.14
CA ALA A 338 7.19 -22.53 -15.19
C ALA A 338 6.13 -23.61 -14.95
N ALA A 339 6.00 -24.10 -13.70
CA ALA A 339 4.98 -25.05 -13.30
C ALA A 339 3.56 -24.49 -13.51
N TYR A 340 3.32 -23.25 -13.08
CA TYR A 340 2.04 -22.57 -13.29
C TYR A 340 1.70 -22.44 -14.79
N LYS A 341 2.63 -21.97 -15.61
CA LYS A 341 2.43 -21.84 -17.07
C LYS A 341 2.12 -23.18 -17.71
N ALA A 342 2.81 -24.26 -17.32
CA ALA A 342 2.57 -25.60 -17.82
C ALA A 342 1.16 -26.09 -17.47
N PHE A 343 0.75 -25.89 -16.20
CA PHE A 343 -0.60 -26.23 -15.74
C PHE A 343 -1.66 -25.46 -16.51
N MET A 344 -1.55 -24.14 -16.66
CA MET A 344 -2.52 -23.31 -17.40
C MET A 344 -2.63 -23.71 -18.87
N ARG A 345 -1.51 -24.08 -19.50
CA ARG A 345 -1.50 -24.59 -20.87
C ARG A 345 -2.21 -25.95 -20.99
N ASN A 346 -1.95 -26.85 -20.05
CA ASN A 346 -2.57 -28.18 -20.01
C ASN A 346 -4.07 -28.08 -19.71
N ASN A 347 -4.45 -27.23 -18.77
CA ASN A 347 -5.86 -27.00 -18.38
C ASN A 347 -6.71 -26.45 -19.53
N ARG A 348 -6.11 -25.70 -20.47
CA ARG A 348 -6.76 -25.19 -21.69
C ARG A 348 -6.80 -26.22 -22.82
N ASN A 349 -6.03 -27.33 -22.70
CA ASN A 349 -5.95 -28.35 -23.75
C ASN A 349 -6.98 -29.44 -23.50
N PRO A 350 -8.01 -29.59 -24.37
CA PRO A 350 -9.05 -30.59 -24.17
C PRO A 350 -8.54 -32.04 -24.23
N TYR A 351 -7.35 -32.25 -24.80
CA TYR A 351 -6.75 -33.57 -24.99
C TYR A 351 -5.78 -33.98 -23.88
N ARG A 352 -5.60 -33.15 -22.87
CA ARG A 352 -4.70 -33.40 -21.74
C ARG A 352 -5.41 -33.16 -20.41
N ASP A 353 -5.00 -33.91 -19.37
CA ASP A 353 -5.35 -33.60 -17.99
C ASP A 353 -4.50 -32.45 -17.46
N GLN A 354 -4.72 -32.06 -16.22
CA GLN A 354 -3.99 -30.95 -15.57
C GLN A 354 -2.49 -31.24 -15.39
N GLU A 355 -2.11 -32.51 -15.31
CA GLU A 355 -0.72 -33.00 -15.27
C GLU A 355 -0.09 -33.13 -16.66
N GLY A 356 -0.83 -32.84 -17.72
CA GLY A 356 -0.37 -32.89 -19.10
C GLY A 356 -0.39 -34.29 -19.72
N ARG A 357 -1.00 -35.28 -19.07
CA ARG A 357 -1.20 -36.63 -19.61
C ARG A 357 -2.30 -36.61 -20.66
N LYS A 358 -2.17 -37.44 -21.69
CA LYS A 358 -3.24 -37.59 -22.69
C LYS A 358 -4.49 -38.22 -22.07
N LYS A 359 -5.66 -37.60 -22.28
CA LYS A 359 -6.94 -38.19 -21.86
C LYS A 359 -7.24 -39.40 -22.70
N ALA A 360 -7.31 -40.55 -22.08
CA ALA A 360 -7.50 -41.85 -22.76
C ALA A 360 -8.83 -41.96 -23.55
N GLU A 361 -9.87 -41.25 -23.13
CA GLU A 361 -11.21 -41.28 -23.74
C GLU A 361 -11.28 -40.79 -25.19
N ILE A 362 -10.26 -40.08 -25.66
CA ILE A 362 -10.26 -39.49 -27.03
C ILE A 362 -9.88 -40.53 -28.07
N TYR A 363 -9.18 -41.59 -27.67
CA TYR A 363 -8.78 -42.67 -28.59
C TYR A 363 -9.82 -43.75 -28.78
N SER A 364 -10.89 -43.78 -27.98
CA SER A 364 -11.97 -44.73 -28.09
C SER A 364 -13.11 -44.31 -29.05
N ARG A 365 -13.00 -43.09 -29.64
CA ARG A 365 -14.01 -42.56 -30.56
C ARG A 365 -13.50 -42.41 -32.00
N LEU A 366 -12.35 -42.96 -32.32
CA LEU A 366 -11.84 -43.17 -33.65
C LEU A 366 -11.87 -44.66 -34.00
#